data_a98951425e21d5cf5695da10b3728b87
#
_entry.id   a98951425e21d5cf5695da10b3728b87
#
_cell.length_a   1.000
_cell.length_b   1.000
_cell.length_c   1.000
_cell.angle_alpha   90.00
_cell.angle_beta   90.00
_cell.angle_gamma   90.00
#
_symmetry.space_group_name_H-M   'P 1'
#
loop_
_entity.id
_entity.type
_entity.pdbx_description
1 polymer ?
#
loop_
_entity_poly.entity_id
_entity_poly.type
_entity_poly.pdbx_seq_one_letter_code
_entity_poly.pdbx_strand_id
1 'polypeptide(L)' 'MKIIIEITGKDTGDAMVREAALKKLNSLQTDELVKLSKMCSEKGRKALKTKWLLIKTFI' A
#
# COMPACT_ATOMS: atom_id res chain seq x y z
N MET A 1 -10.81 -6.45 17.48
CA MET A 1 -11.90 -5.82 16.71
C MET A 1 -11.62 -5.96 15.21
N LYS A 2 -12.61 -6.32 14.43
CA LYS A 2 -12.47 -6.46 12.97
C LYS A 2 -13.31 -5.42 12.27
N ILE A 3 -12.72 -4.78 11.26
CA ILE A 3 -13.41 -3.80 10.43
C ILE A 3 -13.32 -4.29 8.98
N ILE A 4 -14.44 -4.24 8.26
CA ILE A 4 -14.49 -4.66 6.87
C ILE A 4 -14.23 -3.45 5.99
N ILE A 5 -13.26 -3.57 5.07
CA ILE A 5 -12.91 -2.52 4.12
C ILE A 5 -13.24 -3.02 2.71
N GLU A 6 -13.95 -2.19 1.94
CA GLU A 6 -14.25 -2.49 0.55
C GLU A 6 -13.00 -2.25 -0.31
N ILE A 7 -12.61 -3.26 -1.11
CA ILE A 7 -11.46 -3.17 -2.00
C ILE A 7 -11.99 -3.04 -3.43
N THR A 8 -11.58 -1.97 -4.10
CA THR A 8 -11.95 -1.72 -5.50
C THR A 8 -10.74 -1.87 -6.40
N GLY A 9 -10.94 -2.42 -7.58
CA GLY A 9 -9.90 -2.56 -8.59
C GLY A 9 -10.50 -2.35 -9.98
N LYS A 10 -9.65 -2.32 -11.00
CA LYS A 10 -10.10 -2.16 -12.39
C LYS A 10 -10.91 -3.37 -12.87
N ASP A 11 -10.54 -4.54 -12.39
CA ASP A 11 -11.21 -5.80 -12.66
C ASP A 11 -10.96 -6.75 -11.50
N THR A 12 -11.47 -7.98 -11.60
CA THR A 12 -11.32 -8.98 -10.53
C THR A 12 -9.85 -9.30 -10.24
N GLY A 13 -9.03 -9.45 -11.28
CA GLY A 13 -7.60 -9.73 -11.12
C GLY A 13 -6.87 -8.61 -10.39
N ASP A 14 -7.13 -7.37 -10.78
CA ASP A 14 -6.54 -6.20 -10.13
C ASP A 14 -6.99 -6.10 -8.67
N ALA A 15 -8.26 -6.34 -8.39
CA ALA A 15 -8.79 -6.32 -7.02
C ALA A 15 -8.11 -7.38 -6.15
N MET A 16 -7.84 -8.56 -6.68
CA MET A 16 -7.15 -9.64 -5.95
C MET A 16 -5.70 -9.27 -5.61
N VAL A 17 -5.00 -8.63 -6.55
CA VAL A 17 -3.62 -8.16 -6.31
C VAL A 17 -3.62 -7.09 -5.22
N ARG A 18 -4.56 -6.16 -5.26
CA ARG A 18 -4.69 -5.12 -4.25
C ARG A 18 -5.03 -5.71 -2.88
N GLU A 19 -5.92 -6.70 -2.86
CA GLU A 19 -6.27 -7.39 -1.62
C GLU A 19 -5.04 -8.05 -0.98
N ALA A 20 -4.24 -8.76 -1.76
CA ALA A 20 -3.04 -9.42 -1.26
C ALA A 20 -2.05 -8.42 -0.67
N ALA A 21 -1.83 -7.29 -1.35
CA ALA A 21 -0.96 -6.23 -0.86
C ALA A 21 -1.47 -5.63 0.44
N LEU A 22 -2.77 -5.34 0.52
CA LEU A 22 -3.39 -4.77 1.71
C LEU A 22 -3.33 -5.72 2.91
N LYS A 23 -3.47 -7.02 2.67
CA LYS A 23 -3.33 -8.02 3.73
C LYS A 23 -1.93 -8.04 4.33
N LYS A 24 -0.91 -7.92 3.49
CA LYS A 24 0.47 -7.82 3.96
C LYS A 24 0.68 -6.55 4.78
N LEU A 25 0.18 -5.43 4.28
CA LEU A 25 0.28 -4.14 4.99
C LEU A 25 -0.45 -4.17 6.33
N ASN A 26 -1.55 -4.92 6.40
CA ASN A 26 -2.32 -5.03 7.64
C ASN A 26 -1.54 -5.72 8.77
N SER A 27 -0.47 -6.45 8.45
CA SER A 27 0.37 -7.08 9.48
C SER A 27 1.33 -6.09 10.14
N LEU A 28 1.47 -4.89 9.58
CA LEU A 28 2.30 -3.84 10.16
C LEU A 28 1.66 -3.27 11.42
N GLN A 29 2.50 -2.67 12.25
CA GLN A 29 2.01 -1.99 13.44
C GLN A 29 1.27 -0.71 13.05
N THR A 30 0.41 -0.23 13.95
CA THR A 30 -0.44 0.94 13.67
C THR A 30 0.37 2.18 13.28
N ASP A 31 1.48 2.46 13.98
CA ASP A 31 2.32 3.61 13.67
C ASP A 31 2.98 3.49 12.29
N GLU A 32 3.36 2.29 11.90
CA GLU A 32 3.91 2.02 10.58
C GLU A 32 2.88 2.28 9.48
N LEU A 33 1.64 1.80 9.68
CA LEU A 33 0.55 2.03 8.73
C LEU A 33 0.23 3.51 8.61
N VAL A 34 0.23 4.25 9.72
CA VAL A 34 -0.02 5.69 9.70
C VAL A 34 1.05 6.42 8.89
N LYS A 35 2.31 6.04 9.07
CA LYS A 35 3.42 6.61 8.30
C LYS A 35 3.26 6.35 6.81
N LEU A 36 2.90 5.12 6.44
CA LEU A 36 2.66 4.77 5.03
C LEU A 36 1.48 5.54 4.45
N SER A 37 0.43 5.74 5.23
CA SER A 37 -0.74 6.49 4.77
C SER A 37 -0.40 7.92 4.38
N LYS A 38 0.59 8.50 5.03
CA LYS A 38 1.06 9.86 4.70
C LYS A 38 1.75 9.92 3.34
N MET A 39 2.24 8.79 2.84
CA MET A 39 2.82 8.71 1.50
C MET A 39 1.76 8.64 0.39
N CYS A 40 0.49 8.56 0.74
CA CYS A 40 -0.60 8.58 -0.22
C CYS A 40 -0.89 9.96 -0.77
N SER A 41 -0.12 10.97 -0.39
CA SER A 41 -0.16 12.30 -0.98
C SER A 41 0.42 12.27 -2.40
N GLU A 42 0.10 13.27 -3.21
CA GLU A 42 0.63 13.37 -4.56
C GLU A 42 2.15 13.35 -4.59
N LYS A 43 2.78 14.08 -3.68
CA LYS A 43 4.24 14.15 -3.56
C LYS A 43 4.84 12.79 -3.17
N GLY A 44 4.24 12.10 -2.21
CA GLY A 44 4.69 10.79 -1.79
C GLY A 44 4.56 9.75 -2.88
N ARG A 45 3.45 9.78 -3.61
CA ARG A 45 3.21 8.85 -4.74
C ARG A 45 4.21 9.07 -5.86
N LYS A 46 4.54 10.32 -6.15
CA LYS A 46 5.54 10.68 -7.15
C LYS A 46 6.92 10.16 -6.73
N ALA A 47 7.29 10.37 -5.47
CA ALA A 47 8.55 9.86 -4.93
C ALA A 47 8.64 8.34 -5.01
N LEU A 48 7.55 7.64 -4.72
CA LEU A 48 7.48 6.19 -4.82
C LEU A 48 7.77 5.71 -6.24
N LYS A 49 7.20 6.38 -7.25
CA LYS A 49 7.42 6.03 -8.66
C LYS A 49 8.86 6.31 -9.11
N THR A 50 9.39 7.47 -8.78
CA THR A 50 10.71 7.90 -9.27
C THR A 50 11.87 7.23 -8.55
N LYS A 51 11.69 6.85 -7.29
CA LYS A 51 12.75 6.24 -6.47
C LYS A 51 12.52 4.76 -6.21
N TRP A 52 11.62 4.13 -6.94
CA TRP A 52 11.29 2.73 -6.74
C TRP A 52 12.51 1.81 -6.86
N LEU A 53 13.39 2.06 -7.85
CA LEU A 53 14.59 1.25 -8.04
C LEU A 53 15.51 1.29 -6.82
N LEU A 54 15.63 2.45 -6.18
CA LEU A 54 16.42 2.59 -4.95
C LEU A 54 15.77 1.81 -3.80
N ILE A 55 14.46 1.97 -3.64
CA ILE A 55 13.72 1.29 -2.58
C ILE A 55 13.82 -0.23 -2.79
N LYS A 56 13.70 -0.68 -4.02
CA LYS A 56 13.74 -2.10 -4.39
C LYS A 56 15.05 -2.76 -3.99
N THR A 57 16.17 -2.02 -3.96
CA THR A 57 17.48 -2.58 -3.56
C THR A 57 17.54 -2.90 -2.08
N PHE A 58 16.65 -2.37 -1.26
CA PHE A 58 16.61 -2.59 0.19
C PHE A 58 15.61 -3.68 0.62
N ILE A 59 14.85 -4.23 -0.31
CA ILE A 59 13.81 -5.21 0.02
C ILE A 59 13.98 -6.54 -0.71
#